data_4ef292fe89ab6df99268567949869dc6
#
_entry.id   4ef292fe89ab6df99268567949869dc6
#
_cell.length_a   1.000
_cell.length_b   1.000
_cell.length_c   1.000
_cell.angle_alpha   90.00
_cell.angle_beta   90.00
_cell.angle_gamma   90.00
#
_symmetry.space_group_name_H-M   'P 1'
#
loop_
_entity.id
_entity.type
_entity.pdbx_description
1 polymer ?
#
loop_
_entity_poly.entity_id
_entity_poly.type
_entity_poly.pdbx_seq_one_letter_code
_entity_poly.pdbx_strand_id
1 'polypeptide(L)'
;MVILLAVQENRIELDRSGTGVAVLSVQGEHDVYTAPSLTEQVEGLIDERVPFVIDLTPATFVDSSVLRVLLEARRRAEEEGVGFAVALDQDDSGAVRRVLEVTGLIPVLPVHPARDAAMEAASTGHSSG
;
A
#
# COMPACT_ATOMS: atom_id res chain seq x y z
N MET A 1 20.82 10.49 23.63
CA MET A 1 20.96 9.77 23.03
C MET A 1 20.11 8.80 22.76
N VAL A 2 19.70 8.26 23.28
CA VAL A 2 18.88 7.26 23.16
C VAL A 2 17.70 7.55 22.48
N ILE A 3 17.33 8.71 22.37
CA ILE A 3 16.17 9.00 21.85
C ILE A 3 15.98 8.63 20.49
N LEU A 4 16.97 8.63 19.74
CA LEU A 4 16.79 8.32 18.47
C LEU A 4 16.19 7.05 18.20
N LEU A 5 16.22 6.22 19.04
CA LEU A 5 15.70 4.97 18.81
C LEU A 5 14.27 4.96 18.50
N ALA A 6 13.56 5.81 18.97
CA ALA A 6 12.17 5.75 18.85
C ALA A 6 11.64 6.35 17.63
N VAL A 7 12.42 6.86 16.82
CA VAL A 7 11.90 7.50 15.80
C VAL A 7 11.91 6.94 14.49
N GLN A 8 12.34 5.89 14.28
CA GLN A 8 12.50 5.48 13.05
C GLN A 8 11.56 4.77 12.33
N GLU A 9 10.43 4.66 12.73
CA GLU A 9 9.56 3.75 12.13
C GLU A 9 8.79 4.23 10.94
N ASN A 10 8.69 5.51 10.68
CA ASN A 10 7.84 6.00 9.61
C ASN A 10 8.56 5.96 8.29
N ARG A 11 8.45 4.86 7.58
CA ARG A 11 9.23 4.68 6.41
C ARG A 11 8.41 4.06 5.28
N ILE A 12 8.65 4.46 4.05
CA ILE A 12 8.09 3.82 2.88
C ILE A 12 9.26 3.31 2.07
N GLU A 13 9.35 1.98 1.91
CA GLU A 13 10.44 1.38 1.19
C GLU A 13 9.96 0.77 -0.11
N LEU A 14 10.62 1.08 -1.20
CA LEU A 14 10.29 0.52 -2.49
C LEU A 14 11.19 -0.70 -2.73
N ASP A 15 10.59 -1.85 -2.98
CA ASP A 15 11.31 -3.07 -3.26
C ASP A 15 10.96 -3.52 -4.68
N ARG A 16 11.96 -3.62 -5.54
CA ARG A 16 11.76 -4.07 -6.90
C ARG A 16 12.55 -5.34 -7.17
N SER A 17 12.44 -6.30 -6.32
CA SER A 17 13.35 -7.43 -6.29
C SER A 17 13.20 -8.42 -7.43
N GLY A 18 12.97 -8.01 -8.60
CA GLY A 18 13.14 -8.90 -9.73
C GLY A 18 11.98 -9.74 -10.17
N THR A 19 10.82 -9.56 -9.57
CA THR A 19 9.65 -10.35 -9.94
C THR A 19 8.79 -9.62 -10.97
N GLY A 20 9.13 -8.39 -11.30
CA GLY A 20 8.28 -7.58 -12.17
C GLY A 20 7.18 -6.85 -11.42
N VAL A 21 7.01 -7.10 -10.13
CA VAL A 21 6.03 -6.42 -9.31
C VAL A 21 6.78 -5.63 -8.24
N ALA A 22 6.50 -4.35 -8.12
CA ALA A 22 7.12 -3.52 -7.08
C ALA A 22 6.29 -3.59 -5.81
N VAL A 23 6.95 -3.48 -4.67
CA VAL A 23 6.26 -3.45 -3.38
C VAL A 23 6.63 -2.17 -2.67
N LEU A 24 5.62 -1.39 -2.28
CA LEU A 24 5.82 -0.22 -1.45
C LEU A 24 5.47 -0.64 -0.02
N SER A 25 6.47 -0.83 0.80
CA SER A 25 6.29 -1.26 2.18
C SER A 25 6.09 -0.04 3.04
N VAL A 26 4.92 0.08 3.67
CA VAL A 26 4.55 1.24 4.48
C VAL A 26 4.74 0.85 5.92
N GLN A 27 5.81 1.35 6.55
CA GLN A 27 6.21 0.91 7.87
C GLN A 27 5.94 2.00 8.90
N GLY A 28 5.33 1.65 10.01
CA GLY A 28 5.09 2.59 11.10
C GLY A 28 3.83 3.40 10.94
N GLU A 29 3.87 4.63 11.38
CA GLU A 29 2.70 5.51 11.38
C GLU A 29 2.77 6.47 10.19
N HIS A 30 1.68 6.62 9.50
CA HIS A 30 1.64 7.48 8.34
C HIS A 30 0.42 8.39 8.35
N ASP A 31 0.62 9.63 7.97
CA ASP A 31 -0.40 10.66 8.08
C ASP A 31 -0.27 11.66 6.93
N VAL A 32 -0.84 12.83 7.12
CA VAL A 32 -0.85 13.87 6.10
C VAL A 32 0.55 14.31 5.71
N TYR A 33 1.51 14.14 6.58
CA TYR A 33 2.87 14.57 6.26
C TYR A 33 3.62 13.54 5.40
N THR A 34 3.24 12.26 5.48
CA THR A 34 3.92 11.22 4.72
C THR A 34 3.12 10.78 3.50
N ALA A 35 1.83 11.08 3.45
CA ALA A 35 1.00 10.70 2.33
C ALA A 35 1.51 11.21 0.98
N PRO A 36 2.02 12.44 0.85
CA PRO A 36 2.52 12.88 -0.45
C PRO A 36 3.68 12.05 -0.99
N SER A 37 4.53 11.52 -0.11
CA SER A 37 5.62 10.67 -0.55
C SER A 37 5.09 9.37 -1.14
N LEU A 38 4.06 8.81 -0.51
CA LEU A 38 3.46 7.58 -1.01
C LEU A 38 2.80 7.85 -2.38
N THR A 39 2.10 8.97 -2.51
CA THR A 39 1.47 9.35 -3.76
C THR A 39 2.52 9.46 -4.87
N GLU A 40 3.63 10.08 -4.58
CA GLU A 40 4.66 10.28 -5.57
C GLU A 40 5.20 8.96 -6.07
N GLN A 41 5.44 8.03 -5.16
CA GLN A 41 5.95 6.73 -5.54
C GLN A 41 4.92 5.92 -6.32
N VAL A 42 3.66 6.00 -5.95
CA VAL A 42 2.60 5.31 -6.66
C VAL A 42 2.50 5.85 -8.09
N GLU A 43 2.53 7.16 -8.23
CA GLU A 43 2.43 7.77 -9.56
C GLU A 43 3.59 7.38 -10.44
N GLY A 44 4.78 7.31 -9.89
CA GLY A 44 5.94 6.88 -10.64
C GLY A 44 5.80 5.46 -11.17
N LEU A 45 5.27 4.56 -10.35
CA LEU A 45 5.10 3.18 -10.77
C LEU A 45 4.01 3.06 -11.85
N ILE A 46 2.94 3.81 -11.72
CA ILE A 46 1.88 3.80 -12.71
C ILE A 46 2.40 4.35 -14.03
N ASP A 47 3.18 5.42 -13.99
CA ASP A 47 3.76 6.00 -15.19
C ASP A 47 4.70 5.03 -15.89
N GLU A 48 5.42 4.22 -15.13
CA GLU A 48 6.31 3.22 -15.69
C GLU A 48 5.57 1.94 -16.06
N ARG A 49 4.31 1.86 -15.75
CA ARG A 49 3.46 0.70 -16.01
C ARG A 49 3.95 -0.54 -15.29
N VAL A 50 4.42 -0.36 -14.06
CA VAL A 50 4.91 -1.44 -13.23
C VAL A 50 3.79 -1.86 -12.27
N PRO A 51 3.35 -3.10 -12.30
CA PRO A 51 2.36 -3.57 -11.31
C PRO A 51 2.94 -3.45 -9.91
N PHE A 52 2.12 -3.11 -8.93
CA PHE A 52 2.65 -2.84 -7.60
C PHE A 52 1.70 -3.22 -6.49
N VAL A 53 2.28 -3.40 -5.31
CA VAL A 53 1.57 -3.70 -4.09
C VAL A 53 1.89 -2.61 -3.09
N ILE A 54 0.86 -2.11 -2.38
CA ILE A 54 1.09 -1.31 -1.20
C ILE A 54 0.95 -2.25 -0.02
N ASP A 55 2.04 -2.51 0.67
CA ASP A 55 2.08 -3.47 1.76
C ASP A 55 1.91 -2.73 3.08
N LEU A 56 0.74 -2.90 3.70
CA LEU A 56 0.43 -2.27 4.96
C LEU A 56 0.67 -3.19 6.15
N THR A 57 1.23 -4.38 5.93
CA THR A 57 1.42 -5.30 7.06
C THR A 57 2.37 -4.74 8.12
N PRO A 58 3.40 -3.94 7.77
CA PRO A 58 4.22 -3.35 8.82
C PRO A 58 3.75 -1.98 9.28
N ALA A 59 2.62 -1.50 8.80
CA ALA A 59 2.10 -0.21 9.24
C ALA A 59 1.40 -0.36 10.57
N THR A 60 1.57 0.60 11.47
CA THR A 60 0.92 0.56 12.75
C THR A 60 -0.21 1.57 12.86
N PHE A 61 -0.23 2.55 11.98
CA PHE A 61 -1.32 3.53 11.95
C PHE A 61 -1.35 4.22 10.60
N VAL A 62 -2.56 4.44 10.07
CA VAL A 62 -2.75 5.29 8.89
C VAL A 62 -3.96 6.16 9.14
N ASP A 63 -3.95 7.37 8.61
CA ASP A 63 -5.08 8.27 8.74
C ASP A 63 -5.81 8.42 7.39
N SER A 64 -6.77 9.31 7.36
CA SER A 64 -7.60 9.49 6.17
C SER A 64 -6.82 9.95 4.95
N SER A 65 -5.71 10.64 5.13
CA SER A 65 -4.92 11.08 4.00
C SER A 65 -4.28 9.89 3.30
N VAL A 66 -3.86 8.87 4.05
CA VAL A 66 -3.32 7.66 3.47
C VAL A 66 -4.42 6.86 2.79
N LEU A 67 -5.62 6.81 3.40
CA LEU A 67 -6.74 6.11 2.78
C LEU A 67 -7.07 6.72 1.42
N ARG A 68 -6.96 8.03 1.32
CA ARG A 68 -7.21 8.70 0.06
C ARG A 68 -6.18 8.29 -0.99
N VAL A 69 -4.92 8.12 -0.58
CA VAL A 69 -3.88 7.66 -1.49
C VAL A 69 -4.21 6.26 -2.02
N LEU A 70 -4.69 5.38 -1.14
CA LEU A 70 -5.04 4.02 -1.55
C LEU A 70 -6.17 4.02 -2.58
N LEU A 71 -7.19 4.83 -2.34
CA LEU A 71 -8.31 4.92 -3.26
C LEU A 71 -7.89 5.50 -4.61
N GLU A 72 -7.06 6.52 -4.57
CA GLU A 72 -6.60 7.15 -5.79
C GLU A 72 -5.67 6.21 -6.55
N ALA A 73 -4.85 5.44 -5.85
CA ALA A 73 -3.98 4.46 -6.47
C ALA A 73 -4.81 3.43 -7.22
N ARG A 74 -5.90 2.96 -6.60
CA ARG A 74 -6.76 2.00 -7.25
C ARG A 74 -7.39 2.59 -8.51
N ARG A 75 -7.90 3.79 -8.40
CA ARG A 75 -8.56 4.44 -9.53
C ARG A 75 -7.59 4.64 -10.69
N ARG A 76 -6.41 5.17 -10.39
CA ARG A 76 -5.41 5.43 -11.41
C ARG A 76 -4.88 4.16 -12.04
N ALA A 77 -4.64 3.15 -11.23
CA ALA A 77 -4.14 1.88 -11.74
C ALA A 77 -5.17 1.25 -12.69
N GLU A 78 -6.44 1.31 -12.33
CA GLU A 78 -7.48 0.77 -13.20
C GLU A 78 -7.56 1.54 -14.51
N GLU A 79 -7.47 2.84 -14.45
CA GLU A 79 -7.53 3.65 -15.66
C GLU A 79 -6.37 3.36 -16.59
N GLU A 80 -5.21 3.11 -16.04
CA GLU A 80 -4.01 2.90 -16.84
C GLU A 80 -3.73 1.45 -17.16
N GLY A 81 -4.54 0.54 -16.65
CA GLY A 81 -4.32 -0.88 -16.88
C GLY A 81 -3.11 -1.44 -16.15
N VAL A 82 -2.76 -0.88 -15.00
CA VAL A 82 -1.61 -1.34 -14.20
C VAL A 82 -2.13 -2.15 -13.03
N GLY A 83 -1.52 -3.30 -12.77
CA GLY A 83 -1.94 -4.16 -11.67
C GLY A 83 -1.67 -3.53 -10.32
N PHE A 84 -2.60 -3.66 -9.39
CA PHE A 84 -2.47 -3.06 -8.06
C PHE A 84 -3.14 -3.96 -7.04
N ALA A 85 -2.51 -4.11 -5.90
CA ALA A 85 -3.11 -4.83 -4.76
C ALA A 85 -2.57 -4.25 -3.46
N VAL A 86 -3.26 -4.55 -2.37
CA VAL A 86 -2.89 -4.10 -1.03
C VAL A 86 -2.68 -5.34 -0.18
N ALA A 87 -1.60 -5.38 0.59
CA ALA A 87 -1.37 -6.46 1.54
C ALA A 87 -1.71 -5.97 2.94
N LEU A 88 -2.53 -6.70 3.67
CA LEU A 88 -2.91 -6.35 5.02
C LEU A 88 -3.17 -7.64 5.77
N ASP A 89 -2.50 -7.82 6.91
CA ASP A 89 -2.60 -9.05 7.67
C ASP A 89 -4.05 -9.31 8.03
N GLN A 90 -4.52 -10.49 7.71
CA GLN A 90 -5.89 -10.85 7.96
C GLN A 90 -6.21 -10.97 9.44
N ASP A 91 -5.25 -11.40 10.22
CA ASP A 91 -5.46 -11.55 11.64
C ASP A 91 -5.07 -10.33 12.44
N ASP A 92 -4.73 -9.26 11.77
CA ASP A 92 -4.31 -8.06 12.46
C ASP A 92 -5.49 -7.40 13.12
N SER A 93 -5.45 -7.28 14.42
CA SER A 93 -6.48 -6.58 15.16
C SER A 93 -6.06 -5.15 15.44
N GLY A 94 -5.03 -4.69 14.77
CA GLY A 94 -4.51 -3.37 15.02
C GLY A 94 -5.28 -2.25 14.38
N ALA A 95 -4.75 -1.06 14.53
CA ALA A 95 -5.44 0.14 14.13
C ALA A 95 -5.65 0.25 12.63
N VAL A 96 -4.72 -0.26 11.84
CA VAL A 96 -4.82 -0.12 10.39
C VAL A 96 -6.02 -0.90 9.86
N ARG A 97 -6.17 -2.15 10.29
CA ARG A 97 -7.30 -2.94 9.83
C ARG A 97 -8.61 -2.35 10.31
N ARG A 98 -8.63 -1.89 11.54
CA ARG A 98 -9.84 -1.29 12.09
C ARG A 98 -10.25 -0.07 11.28
N VAL A 99 -9.32 0.78 10.90
CA VAL A 99 -9.65 1.97 10.13
C VAL A 99 -10.21 1.57 8.77
N LEU A 100 -9.64 0.56 8.14
CA LEU A 100 -10.15 0.12 6.85
C LEU A 100 -11.52 -0.55 6.98
N GLU A 101 -11.76 -1.24 8.07
CA GLU A 101 -13.07 -1.85 8.29
C GLU A 101 -14.13 -0.80 8.56
N VAL A 102 -13.83 0.13 9.45
CA VAL A 102 -14.80 1.16 9.85
C VAL A 102 -15.15 2.06 8.67
N THR A 103 -14.22 2.32 7.80
CA THR A 103 -14.47 3.19 6.66
C THR A 103 -15.06 2.43 5.48
N GLY A 104 -15.22 1.11 5.59
CA GLY A 104 -15.80 0.31 4.52
C GLY A 104 -14.88 0.07 3.35
N LEU A 105 -13.57 0.26 3.53
CA LEU A 105 -12.65 0.14 2.41
C LEU A 105 -12.15 -1.26 2.14
N ILE A 106 -12.28 -2.17 3.08
CA ILE A 106 -11.81 -3.54 2.86
C ILE A 106 -12.40 -4.13 1.58
N PRO A 107 -13.72 -4.10 1.35
CA PRO A 107 -14.25 -4.69 0.13
C PRO A 107 -14.03 -3.83 -1.11
N VAL A 108 -13.66 -2.56 -0.93
CA VAL A 108 -13.44 -1.68 -2.07
C VAL A 108 -12.05 -1.82 -2.64
N LEU A 109 -11.07 -2.07 -1.78
CA LEU A 109 -9.68 -2.20 -2.20
C LEU A 109 -9.35 -3.67 -2.47
N PRO A 110 -8.40 -3.95 -3.36
CA PRO A 110 -7.99 -5.34 -3.61
C PRO A 110 -7.05 -5.81 -2.51
N VAL A 111 -7.61 -6.11 -1.34
CA VAL A 111 -6.84 -6.47 -0.14
C VAL A 111 -6.59 -7.96 -0.10
N HIS A 112 -5.34 -8.33 0.18
CA HIS A 112 -4.91 -9.72 0.29
C HIS A 112 -4.18 -9.92 1.61
N PRO A 113 -4.25 -11.10 2.19
CA PRO A 113 -3.75 -11.32 3.56
C PRO A 113 -2.23 -11.34 3.73
N ALA A 114 -1.50 -11.37 2.63
CA ALA A 114 -0.05 -11.42 2.71
C ALA A 114 0.57 -10.80 1.48
N ARG A 115 1.82 -10.40 1.60
CA ARG A 115 2.55 -9.78 0.51
C ARG A 115 2.57 -10.68 -0.73
N ASP A 116 2.84 -11.97 -0.56
CA ASP A 116 2.93 -12.88 -1.70
C ASP A 116 1.63 -12.96 -2.47
N ALA A 117 0.51 -13.09 -1.78
CA ALA A 117 -0.79 -13.15 -2.43
C ALA A 117 -1.10 -11.84 -3.14
N ALA A 118 -0.74 -10.72 -2.54
CA ALA A 118 -0.96 -9.42 -3.16
C ALA A 118 -0.11 -9.27 -4.40
N MET A 119 1.14 -9.74 -4.37
CA MET A 119 2.02 -9.64 -5.52
C MET A 119 1.49 -10.47 -6.68
N GLU A 120 0.99 -11.65 -6.38
CA GLU A 120 0.43 -12.49 -7.42
C GLU A 120 -0.80 -11.82 -8.04
N ALA A 121 -1.65 -11.27 -7.22
CA ALA A 121 -2.84 -10.58 -7.70
C ALA A 121 -2.48 -9.37 -8.55
N ALA A 122 -1.49 -8.61 -8.16
CA ALA A 122 -1.08 -7.44 -8.91
C ALA A 122 -0.49 -7.82 -10.26
N SER A 123 0.24 -8.93 -10.31
CA SER A 123 0.88 -9.32 -11.54
C SER A 123 -0.12 -9.78 -12.59
N THR A 124 -1.30 -10.23 -12.19
CA THR A 124 -2.29 -10.73 -13.13
C THR A 124 -3.54 -9.88 -13.20
N GLY A 125 -3.72 -9.03 -12.21
CA GLY A 125 -4.98 -8.35 -12.03
C GLY A 125 -5.36 -7.37 -13.08
N HIS A 126 -4.41 -6.77 -13.70
CA HIS A 126 -4.72 -5.73 -14.61
C HIS A 126 -5.53 -6.22 -15.76
N SER A 127 -5.35 -7.44 -16.10
CA SER A 127 -5.96 -7.88 -17.27
C SER A 127 -7.41 -8.10 -17.12
N SER A 128 -7.84 -8.21 -15.97
CA SER A 128 -9.16 -8.55 -15.82
C SER A 128 -9.97 -7.43 -16.21
N GLY A 129 -9.29 -6.46 -16.31
CA GLY A 129 -10.01 -5.40 -16.77
C GLY A 129 -11.22 -5.81 -16.66
#